data_481b411f9e3eddcc9531c2735dd91039
#
_entry.id   481b411f9e3eddcc9531c2735dd91039
#
_cell.length_a   1.000
_cell.length_b   1.000
_cell.length_c   1.000
_cell.angle_alpha   90.00
_cell.angle_beta   90.00
_cell.angle_gamma   90.00
#
_symmetry.space_group_name_H-M   'P 1'
#
loop_
_entity.id
_entity.type
_entity.pdbx_description
1 polymer ?
#
loop_
_entity_poly.entity_id
_entity_poly.type
_entity_poly.pdbx_seq_one_letter_code
_entity_poly.pdbx_strand_id
1 'polypeptide(L)'
;MEAKFRCDSAYTRELIQEFYEYCCFRRPRYIVYHIIFALALAVWLFARLSGGTISYFIPIAVLVYYGLMLCYYYASVNLFMKRSREFTRSGVMQMKMAAYSDRMEFFNGSGEPVELGYDKVKSVFCTKNLIAVRSRASLVYMIQKSGFTLGTADGFLDFLREKGLYKKR
;
A
#
# COMPACT_ATOMS: atom_id res chain seq x y z
N MET A 1 8.76 -15.61 -24.89
CA MET A 1 9.66 -15.32 -23.76
C MET A 1 9.19 -16.11 -22.55
N GLU A 2 10.09 -16.72 -21.77
CA GLU A 2 9.72 -17.39 -20.55
C GLU A 2 9.60 -16.40 -19.38
N ALA A 3 8.58 -16.61 -18.55
CA ALA A 3 8.40 -15.80 -17.35
C ALA A 3 9.49 -16.13 -16.33
N LYS A 4 10.15 -15.11 -15.77
CA LYS A 4 11.15 -15.27 -14.71
C LYS A 4 10.51 -15.47 -13.34
N PHE A 5 9.35 -14.85 -13.12
CA PHE A 5 8.59 -14.95 -11.88
C PHE A 5 7.11 -15.09 -12.19
N ARG A 6 6.42 -15.90 -11.39
CA ARG A 6 4.95 -16.02 -11.40
C ARG A 6 4.43 -15.96 -9.99
N CYS A 7 3.32 -15.29 -9.80
CA CYS A 7 2.68 -15.16 -8.50
C CYS A 7 1.17 -15.19 -8.64
N ASP A 8 0.52 -15.96 -7.80
CA ASP A 8 -0.93 -16.03 -7.64
C ASP A 8 -1.29 -15.33 -6.32
N SER A 9 -1.92 -14.19 -6.41
CA SER A 9 -2.27 -13.35 -5.26
C SER A 9 -3.77 -13.36 -5.03
N ALA A 10 -4.19 -13.65 -3.81
CA ALA A 10 -5.56 -13.50 -3.35
C ALA A 10 -5.69 -12.21 -2.53
N TYR A 11 -6.60 -11.33 -2.92
CA TYR A 11 -6.82 -10.07 -2.20
C TYR A 11 -7.70 -10.30 -0.98
N THR A 12 -7.12 -10.91 0.05
CA THR A 12 -7.79 -11.10 1.33
C THR A 12 -7.96 -9.76 2.06
N ARG A 13 -8.85 -9.74 3.04
CA ARG A 13 -9.09 -8.53 3.85
C ARG A 13 -7.81 -8.08 4.56
N GLU A 14 -7.02 -9.02 5.07
CA GLU A 14 -5.76 -8.77 5.78
C GLU A 14 -4.75 -8.08 4.85
N LEU A 15 -4.62 -8.56 3.61
CA LEU A 15 -3.69 -7.98 2.64
C LEU A 15 -4.09 -6.55 2.27
N ILE A 16 -5.40 -6.32 2.12
CA ILE A 16 -5.94 -4.99 1.82
C ILE A 16 -5.78 -4.04 3.01
N GLN A 17 -6.01 -4.52 4.23
CA GLN A 17 -5.77 -3.76 5.45
C GLN A 17 -4.29 -3.36 5.57
N GLU A 18 -3.36 -4.29 5.34
CA GLU A 18 -1.92 -4.02 5.36
C GLU A 18 -1.52 -2.96 4.31
N PHE A 19 -2.11 -3.03 3.11
CA PHE A 19 -1.89 -2.03 2.07
C PHE A 19 -2.36 -0.64 2.50
N TYR A 20 -3.59 -0.50 2.99
CA TYR A 20 -4.13 0.79 3.41
C TYR A 20 -3.47 1.30 4.69
N GLU A 21 -3.09 0.43 5.63
CA GLU A 21 -2.28 0.80 6.80
C GLU A 21 -0.96 1.45 6.37
N TYR A 22 -0.25 0.81 5.42
CA TYR A 22 0.97 1.41 4.88
C TYR A 22 0.68 2.76 4.21
N CYS A 23 -0.36 2.84 3.39
CA CYS A 23 -0.72 4.05 2.67
C CYS A 23 -1.12 5.22 3.58
N CYS A 24 -1.81 4.95 4.69
CA CYS A 24 -2.31 5.97 5.61
C CYS A 24 -1.30 6.35 6.69
N PHE A 25 -0.54 5.37 7.22
CA PHE A 25 0.24 5.60 8.43
C PHE A 25 1.75 5.46 8.24
N ARG A 26 2.22 4.54 7.37
CA ARG A 26 3.65 4.20 7.26
C ARG A 26 4.38 4.88 6.11
N ARG A 27 3.72 5.65 5.28
CA ARG A 27 4.42 6.44 4.25
C ARG A 27 5.27 7.53 4.89
N PRO A 28 6.50 7.79 4.40
CA PRO A 28 7.44 8.75 5.03
C PRO A 28 6.83 10.12 5.28
N ARG A 29 6.05 10.65 4.33
CA ARG A 29 5.41 11.96 4.49
C ARG A 29 4.38 11.99 5.63
N TYR A 30 3.64 10.91 5.85
CA TYR A 30 2.67 10.83 6.96
C TYR A 30 3.37 10.65 8.29
N ILE A 31 4.50 9.93 8.32
CA ILE A 31 5.34 9.83 9.52
C ILE A 31 5.79 11.24 9.96
N VAL A 32 6.20 12.10 9.01
CA VAL A 32 6.56 13.49 9.33
C VAL A 32 5.37 14.24 9.94
N TYR A 33 4.16 14.11 9.39
CA TYR A 33 2.97 14.72 9.99
C TYR A 33 2.66 14.18 11.38
N HIS A 34 2.80 12.89 11.61
CA HIS A 34 2.62 12.31 12.94
C HIS A 34 3.63 12.87 13.95
N ILE A 35 4.89 13.05 13.56
CA ILE A 35 5.91 13.68 14.40
C ILE A 35 5.55 15.14 14.70
N ILE A 36 5.14 15.91 13.69
CA ILE A 36 4.74 17.31 13.88
C ILE A 36 3.56 17.41 14.85
N PHE A 37 2.53 16.60 14.68
CA PHE A 37 1.37 16.59 15.59
C PHE A 37 1.73 16.13 17.01
N ALA A 38 2.62 15.15 17.15
CA ALA A 38 3.10 14.72 18.45
C ALA A 38 3.88 15.83 19.17
N LEU A 39 4.75 16.55 18.45
CA LEU A 39 5.48 17.70 18.98
C LEU A 39 4.54 18.84 19.37
N ALA A 40 3.56 19.16 18.53
CA ALA A 40 2.57 20.20 18.81
C ALA A 40 1.76 19.89 20.10
N LEU A 41 1.36 18.62 20.25
CA LEU A 41 0.70 18.14 21.48
C LEU A 41 1.62 18.22 22.70
N ALA A 42 2.88 17.85 22.59
CA ALA A 42 3.85 17.93 23.67
C ALA A 42 4.08 19.39 24.13
N VAL A 43 4.24 20.31 23.18
CA VAL A 43 4.36 21.75 23.46
C VAL A 43 3.10 22.29 24.14
N TRP A 44 1.94 21.93 23.62
CA TRP A 44 0.65 22.32 24.21
C TRP A 44 0.52 21.82 25.65
N LEU A 45 0.85 20.53 25.91
CA LEU A 45 0.79 19.94 27.23
C LEU A 45 1.75 20.62 28.21
N PHE A 46 3.00 20.85 27.77
CA PHE A 46 4.02 21.52 28.59
C PHE A 46 3.56 22.93 28.98
N ALA A 47 3.08 23.71 28.04
CA ALA A 47 2.60 25.06 28.29
C ALA A 47 1.37 25.07 29.20
N ARG A 48 0.50 24.06 29.11
CA ARG A 48 -0.67 23.90 30.01
C ARG A 48 -0.26 23.57 31.44
N LEU A 49 0.73 22.67 31.60
CA LEU A 49 1.27 22.30 32.90
C LEU A 49 2.04 23.46 33.60
N SER A 50 2.62 24.36 32.79
CA SER A 50 3.31 25.56 33.29
C SER A 50 2.36 26.72 33.67
N GLY A 51 1.05 26.46 33.76
CA GLY A 51 0.03 27.46 34.15
C GLY A 51 -0.44 28.38 33.03
N GLY A 52 -0.04 28.15 31.80
CA GLY A 52 -0.47 28.94 30.64
C GLY A 52 -1.92 28.70 30.24
N THR A 53 -2.66 29.75 29.89
CA THR A 53 -4.00 29.66 29.31
C THR A 53 -3.90 29.50 27.80
N ILE A 54 -3.82 28.24 27.32
CA ILE A 54 -3.73 27.95 25.89
C ILE A 54 -5.03 27.33 25.41
N SER A 55 -5.46 27.75 24.22
CA SER A 55 -6.66 27.25 23.53
C SER A 55 -6.58 25.73 23.32
N TYR A 56 -7.72 25.03 23.44
CA TYR A 56 -7.87 23.60 23.11
C TYR A 56 -7.87 23.33 21.60
N PHE A 57 -7.63 24.32 20.76
CA PHE A 57 -7.63 24.15 19.31
C PHE A 57 -6.66 23.05 18.82
N ILE A 58 -5.44 22.99 19.39
CA ILE A 58 -4.42 22.00 18.98
C ILE A 58 -4.89 20.56 19.25
N PRO A 59 -5.28 20.15 20.46
CA PRO A 59 -5.73 18.78 20.70
C PRO A 59 -6.99 18.43 19.92
N ILE A 60 -7.92 19.37 19.72
CA ILE A 60 -9.12 19.15 18.89
C ILE A 60 -8.71 18.92 17.43
N ALA A 61 -7.82 19.73 16.87
CA ALA A 61 -7.33 19.56 15.49
C ALA A 61 -6.65 18.20 15.29
N VAL A 62 -5.85 17.74 16.27
CA VAL A 62 -5.20 16.42 16.23
C VAL A 62 -6.24 15.30 16.29
N LEU A 63 -7.24 15.38 17.17
CA LEU A 63 -8.31 14.38 17.25
C LEU A 63 -9.11 14.30 15.95
N VAL A 64 -9.45 15.45 15.36
CA VAL A 64 -10.17 15.50 14.07
C VAL A 64 -9.32 14.89 12.96
N TYR A 65 -8.03 15.20 12.89
CA TYR A 65 -7.11 14.62 11.89
C TYR A 65 -7.06 13.10 11.98
N TYR A 66 -6.82 12.54 13.18
CA TYR A 66 -6.77 11.09 13.35
C TYR A 66 -8.14 10.42 13.15
N GLY A 67 -9.22 11.07 13.56
CA GLY A 67 -10.58 10.62 13.29
C GLY A 67 -10.86 10.49 11.78
N LEU A 68 -10.52 11.52 11.01
CA LEU A 68 -10.66 11.50 9.55
C LEU A 68 -9.77 10.44 8.89
N MET A 69 -8.54 10.26 9.36
CA MET A 69 -7.63 9.21 8.86
C MET A 69 -8.17 7.80 9.11
N LEU A 70 -8.72 7.55 10.30
CA LEU A 70 -9.34 6.27 10.62
C LEU A 70 -10.61 6.04 9.79
N CYS A 71 -11.48 7.03 9.65
CA CYS A 71 -12.66 6.96 8.79
C CYS A 71 -12.26 6.64 7.33
N TYR A 72 -11.26 7.33 6.80
CA TYR A 72 -10.74 7.08 5.46
C TYR A 72 -10.20 5.65 5.31
N TYR A 73 -9.42 5.18 6.30
CA TYR A 73 -8.88 3.83 6.31
C TYR A 73 -9.99 2.77 6.26
N TYR A 74 -10.95 2.83 7.19
CA TYR A 74 -12.05 1.86 7.25
C TYR A 74 -12.96 1.93 6.03
N ALA A 75 -13.30 3.13 5.57
CA ALA A 75 -14.10 3.33 4.37
C ALA A 75 -13.42 2.73 3.13
N SER A 76 -12.11 2.95 2.96
CA SER A 76 -11.34 2.44 1.82
C SER A 76 -11.26 0.92 1.81
N VAL A 77 -10.98 0.30 2.96
CA VAL A 77 -10.96 -1.17 3.09
C VAL A 77 -12.32 -1.77 2.78
N ASN A 78 -13.38 -1.22 3.37
CA ASN A 78 -14.74 -1.73 3.17
C ASN A 78 -15.23 -1.54 1.72
N LEU A 79 -14.93 -0.39 1.13
CA LEU A 79 -15.26 -0.11 -0.28
C LEU A 79 -14.55 -1.07 -1.23
N PHE A 80 -13.26 -1.34 -0.99
CA PHE A 80 -12.51 -2.30 -1.78
C PHE A 80 -13.11 -3.71 -1.65
N MET A 81 -13.41 -4.14 -0.42
CA MET A 81 -14.00 -5.45 -0.16
C MET A 81 -15.38 -5.59 -0.79
N LYS A 82 -16.21 -4.53 -0.74
CA LYS A 82 -17.51 -4.51 -1.40
C LYS A 82 -17.35 -4.70 -2.91
N ARG A 83 -16.49 -3.91 -3.55
CA ARG A 83 -16.21 -4.03 -4.99
C ARG A 83 -15.66 -5.42 -5.36
N SER A 84 -14.74 -5.96 -4.56
CA SER A 84 -14.20 -7.32 -4.78
C SER A 84 -15.30 -8.38 -4.81
N ARG A 85 -16.30 -8.28 -3.93
CA ARG A 85 -17.45 -9.20 -3.89
C ARG A 85 -18.37 -9.04 -5.10
N GLU A 86 -18.54 -7.84 -5.61
CA GLU A 86 -19.35 -7.55 -6.80
C GLU A 86 -18.72 -8.13 -8.08
N PHE A 87 -17.39 -8.12 -8.17
CA PHE A 87 -16.67 -8.60 -9.36
C PHE A 87 -16.36 -10.09 -9.34
N THR A 88 -16.40 -10.76 -8.20
CA THR A 88 -15.97 -12.15 -8.07
C THR A 88 -17.01 -12.99 -7.32
N ARG A 89 -17.48 -14.09 -7.92
CA ARG A 89 -18.42 -15.03 -7.27
C ARG A 89 -17.90 -15.61 -5.95
N SER A 90 -16.56 -15.76 -5.82
CA SER A 90 -15.90 -16.24 -4.58
C SER A 90 -15.75 -15.15 -3.51
N GLY A 91 -16.08 -13.89 -3.80
CA GLY A 91 -15.90 -12.76 -2.88
C GLY A 91 -14.45 -12.33 -2.65
N VAL A 92 -13.49 -13.04 -3.22
CA VAL A 92 -12.04 -12.74 -3.13
C VAL A 92 -11.49 -12.56 -4.53
N MET A 93 -11.01 -11.37 -4.82
CA MET A 93 -10.39 -11.05 -6.10
C MET A 93 -9.03 -11.76 -6.18
N GLN A 94 -8.86 -12.56 -7.22
CA GLN A 94 -7.60 -13.22 -7.52
C GLN A 94 -6.87 -12.45 -8.62
N MET A 95 -5.58 -12.25 -8.44
CA MET A 95 -4.72 -11.67 -9.45
C MET A 95 -3.52 -12.59 -9.68
N LYS A 96 -3.27 -12.94 -10.93
CA LYS A 96 -2.06 -13.65 -11.33
C LYS A 96 -1.09 -12.65 -11.95
N MET A 97 0.17 -12.81 -11.64
CA MET A 97 1.25 -11.99 -12.18
C MET A 97 2.29 -12.86 -12.83
N ALA A 98 2.73 -12.47 -14.02
CA ALA A 98 3.90 -13.01 -14.69
C ALA A 98 4.90 -11.87 -14.97
N ALA A 99 6.15 -12.02 -14.55
CA ALA A 99 7.20 -11.04 -14.80
C ALA A 99 8.21 -11.62 -15.78
N TYR A 100 8.42 -10.87 -16.85
CA TYR A 100 9.38 -11.15 -17.91
C TYR A 100 10.60 -10.22 -17.82
N SER A 101 11.53 -10.32 -18.74
CA SER A 101 12.72 -9.46 -18.77
C SER A 101 12.41 -7.99 -19.10
N ASP A 102 11.33 -7.72 -19.84
CA ASP A 102 10.95 -6.41 -20.38
C ASP A 102 9.67 -5.83 -19.78
N ARG A 103 8.75 -6.67 -19.30
CA ARG A 103 7.45 -6.26 -18.78
C ARG A 103 6.92 -7.18 -17.69
N MET A 104 5.88 -6.74 -17.04
CA MET A 104 5.02 -7.53 -16.15
C MET A 104 3.62 -7.64 -16.78
N GLU A 105 3.01 -8.79 -16.62
CA GLU A 105 1.63 -9.04 -17.03
C GLU A 105 0.79 -9.37 -15.79
N PHE A 106 -0.36 -8.73 -15.69
CA PHE A 106 -1.30 -8.93 -14.60
C PHE A 106 -2.63 -9.44 -15.16
N PHE A 107 -3.08 -10.57 -14.66
CA PHE A 107 -4.33 -11.21 -15.07
C PHE A 107 -5.35 -11.03 -13.94
N ASN A 108 -6.47 -10.39 -14.25
CA ASN A 108 -7.55 -10.18 -13.31
C ASN A 108 -8.76 -11.03 -13.73
N GLY A 109 -8.84 -12.25 -13.22
CA GLY A 109 -9.94 -13.19 -13.52
C GLY A 109 -9.95 -13.66 -14.98
N SER A 110 -11.02 -13.34 -15.71
CA SER A 110 -11.27 -13.81 -17.08
C SER A 110 -10.93 -12.81 -18.17
N GLY A 111 -10.30 -11.69 -17.84
CA GLY A 111 -9.96 -10.63 -18.79
C GLY A 111 -8.63 -10.83 -19.52
N GLU A 112 -8.38 -9.98 -20.52
CA GLU A 112 -7.07 -9.89 -21.15
C GLU A 112 -6.00 -9.45 -20.13
N PRO A 113 -4.74 -9.92 -20.29
CA PRO A 113 -3.66 -9.52 -19.45
C PRO A 113 -3.38 -8.01 -19.57
N VAL A 114 -3.22 -7.35 -18.43
CA VAL A 114 -2.78 -5.96 -18.42
C VAL A 114 -1.25 -5.95 -18.42
N GLU A 115 -0.68 -5.50 -19.52
CA GLU A 115 0.77 -5.36 -19.65
C GLU A 115 1.27 -4.08 -18.99
N LEU A 116 2.30 -4.20 -18.19
CA LEU A 116 2.97 -3.09 -17.52
C LEU A 116 4.47 -3.15 -17.83
N GLY A 117 4.94 -2.30 -18.73
CA GLY A 117 6.37 -2.10 -18.97
C GLY A 117 7.05 -1.51 -17.74
N TYR A 118 8.30 -1.88 -17.50
CA TYR A 118 9.06 -1.36 -16.35
C TYR A 118 9.25 0.16 -16.39
N ASP A 119 9.30 0.77 -17.56
CA ASP A 119 9.32 2.22 -17.78
C ASP A 119 8.07 2.94 -17.26
N LYS A 120 6.93 2.24 -17.24
CA LYS A 120 5.63 2.75 -16.74
C LYS A 120 5.45 2.55 -15.23
N VAL A 121 6.39 1.92 -14.56
CA VAL A 121 6.36 1.78 -13.10
C VAL A 121 6.80 3.10 -12.47
N LYS A 122 5.97 3.62 -11.56
CA LYS A 122 6.25 4.86 -10.80
C LYS A 122 7.01 4.59 -9.51
N SER A 123 6.61 3.56 -8.78
CA SER A 123 7.22 3.20 -7.50
C SER A 123 6.84 1.78 -7.10
N VAL A 124 7.73 1.15 -6.37
CA VAL A 124 7.51 -0.13 -5.72
C VAL A 124 7.71 0.08 -4.22
N PHE A 125 6.84 -0.48 -3.41
CA PHE A 125 7.03 -0.56 -1.97
C PHE A 125 6.69 -1.95 -1.46
N CYS A 126 7.30 -2.30 -0.35
CA CYS A 126 7.22 -3.61 0.24
C CYS A 126 6.77 -3.47 1.69
N THR A 127 5.83 -4.32 2.10
CA THR A 127 5.39 -4.48 3.48
C THR A 127 5.74 -5.89 3.97
N LYS A 128 5.20 -6.34 5.09
CA LYS A 128 5.50 -7.67 5.62
C LYS A 128 5.10 -8.78 4.64
N ASN A 129 3.86 -8.75 4.13
CA ASN A 129 3.29 -9.82 3.31
C ASN A 129 3.03 -9.41 1.85
N LEU A 130 3.28 -8.14 1.49
CA LEU A 130 2.85 -7.55 0.25
C LEU A 130 4.00 -6.82 -0.46
N ILE A 131 4.06 -6.97 -1.79
CA ILE A 131 4.80 -6.11 -2.70
C ILE A 131 3.77 -5.33 -3.52
N ALA A 132 3.81 -4.01 -3.48
CA ALA A 132 2.90 -3.18 -4.26
C ALA A 132 3.66 -2.45 -5.36
N VAL A 133 3.23 -2.65 -6.58
CA VAL A 133 3.76 -1.98 -7.78
C VAL A 133 2.77 -0.92 -8.21
N ARG A 134 3.18 0.33 -8.19
CA ARG A 134 2.36 1.47 -8.63
C ARG A 134 2.78 1.91 -10.02
N SER A 135 1.84 1.94 -10.95
CA SER A 135 2.05 2.48 -12.29
C SER A 135 2.03 4.02 -12.32
N ARG A 136 2.53 4.63 -13.38
CA ARG A 136 2.40 6.08 -13.63
C ARG A 136 0.95 6.51 -13.83
N ALA A 137 0.09 5.63 -14.31
CA ALA A 137 -1.35 5.82 -14.40
C ALA A 137 -2.09 5.71 -13.04
N SER A 138 -1.35 5.67 -11.93
CA SER A 138 -1.87 5.57 -10.55
C SER A 138 -2.58 4.26 -10.20
N LEU A 139 -2.53 3.26 -11.07
CA LEU A 139 -2.99 1.90 -10.77
C LEU A 139 -1.99 1.25 -9.81
N VAL A 140 -2.51 0.45 -8.89
CA VAL A 140 -1.68 -0.29 -7.92
C VAL A 140 -1.98 -1.78 -8.04
N TYR A 141 -0.93 -2.54 -8.26
CA TYR A 141 -0.97 -4.00 -8.31
C TYR A 141 -0.35 -4.53 -7.03
N MET A 142 -1.13 -5.33 -6.30
CA MET A 142 -0.72 -5.92 -5.03
C MET A 142 -0.31 -7.38 -5.26
N ILE A 143 0.93 -7.72 -4.92
CA ILE A 143 1.53 -9.02 -5.12
C ILE A 143 1.79 -9.62 -3.75
N GLN A 144 1.14 -10.74 -3.45
CA GLN A 144 1.30 -11.43 -2.17
C GLN A 144 2.63 -12.20 -2.15
N LYS A 145 3.47 -11.98 -1.14
CA LYS A 145 4.79 -12.62 -1.06
C LYS A 145 4.75 -14.14 -0.98
N SER A 146 3.73 -14.69 -0.33
CA SER A 146 3.54 -16.15 -0.23
C SER A 146 2.92 -16.78 -1.48
N GLY A 147 2.49 -15.98 -2.45
CA GLY A 147 1.82 -16.44 -3.66
C GLY A 147 2.75 -16.77 -4.83
N PHE A 148 4.08 -16.66 -4.66
CA PHE A 148 5.01 -16.97 -5.75
C PHE A 148 5.02 -18.47 -6.06
N THR A 149 4.69 -18.79 -7.32
CA THR A 149 4.70 -20.16 -7.87
C THR A 149 5.95 -20.43 -8.70
N LEU A 150 6.61 -19.38 -9.19
CA LEU A 150 7.90 -19.43 -9.88
C LEU A 150 8.79 -18.29 -9.35
N GLY A 151 9.99 -18.64 -8.90
CA GLY A 151 10.89 -17.71 -8.23
C GLY A 151 10.48 -17.47 -6.77
N THR A 152 11.09 -16.45 -6.14
CA THR A 152 10.80 -16.05 -4.76
C THR A 152 10.50 -14.55 -4.69
N ALA A 153 9.80 -14.14 -3.62
CA ALA A 153 9.50 -12.72 -3.40
C ALA A 153 10.77 -11.87 -3.28
N ASP A 154 11.79 -12.38 -2.60
CA ASP A 154 13.07 -11.66 -2.45
C ASP A 154 13.83 -11.59 -3.77
N GLY A 155 13.87 -12.68 -4.54
CA GLY A 155 14.45 -12.68 -5.88
C GLY A 155 13.75 -11.71 -6.83
N PHE A 156 12.42 -11.58 -6.73
CA PHE A 156 11.66 -10.59 -7.48
C PHE A 156 12.00 -9.15 -7.05
N LEU A 157 12.16 -8.88 -5.75
CA LEU A 157 12.59 -7.57 -5.26
C LEU A 157 14.01 -7.21 -5.71
N ASP A 158 14.92 -8.19 -5.72
CA ASP A 158 16.29 -7.99 -6.24
C ASP A 158 16.28 -7.70 -7.74
N PHE A 159 15.48 -8.44 -8.50
CA PHE A 159 15.26 -8.15 -9.91
C PHE A 159 14.69 -6.74 -10.16
N LEU A 160 13.72 -6.28 -9.36
CA LEU A 160 13.20 -4.91 -9.45
C LEU A 160 14.25 -3.87 -9.03
N ARG A 161 15.16 -4.23 -8.13
CA ARG A 161 16.29 -3.37 -7.72
C ARG A 161 17.31 -3.22 -8.85
N GLU A 162 17.67 -4.29 -9.55
CA GLU A 162 18.52 -4.25 -10.74
C GLU A 162 17.93 -3.36 -11.83
N LYS A 163 16.60 -3.34 -11.97
CA LYS A 163 15.88 -2.43 -12.87
C LYS A 163 15.80 -0.97 -12.35
N GLY A 164 16.33 -0.68 -11.17
CA GLY A 164 16.27 0.67 -10.57
C GLY A 164 14.90 1.09 -10.04
N LEU A 165 13.93 0.15 -9.95
CA LEU A 165 12.54 0.42 -9.58
C LEU A 165 12.29 0.30 -8.08
N TYR A 166 13.13 -0.42 -7.35
CA TYR A 166 13.02 -0.64 -5.93
C TYR A 166 14.30 -0.25 -5.20
N LYS A 167 14.17 0.56 -4.14
CA LYS A 167 15.27 0.87 -3.21
C LYS A 167 14.91 0.29 -1.85
N LYS A 168 15.72 -0.60 -1.32
CA LYS A 168 15.59 -1.08 0.06
C LYS A 168 15.84 0.12 0.99
N ARG A 169 14.83 0.50 1.76
CA ARG A 169 14.94 1.52 2.82
C ARG A 169 15.23 0.85 4.14
#